data_29f4912fb700028bf09749d21a361304
#
_entry.id   29f4912fb700028bf09749d21a361304
#
_cell.length_a   1.000
_cell.length_b   1.000
_cell.length_c   1.000
_cell.angle_alpha   90.00
_cell.angle_beta   90.00
_cell.angle_gamma   90.00
#
_symmetry.space_group_name_H-M   'P 1'
#
loop_
_entity.id
_entity.type
_entity.pdbx_description
1 polymer ?
#
loop_
_entity_poly.entity_id
_entity_poly.type
_entity_poly.pdbx_seq_one_letter_code
_entity_poly.pdbx_strand_id
1 'polypeptide(L)'
;MVDDTANRPSWDEYFLGLMDEVGNRATCDRGRSGCIVVRDKQIVCTGYVGSPPGFPHCDEAGHLMKGVIEEDGTSRMHCVRTIHAEQNAICQAARHGISLKGSTLYCKMEPCRVCAMLIISVGITKVIAKKKYHAAQETREMFKHAGIELVVVEDVVEQYERQ
;
A
#
# COMPACT_ATOMS: atom_id res chain seq x y z
N MET A 1 11.23 30.45 -10.77
CA MET A 1 12.01 30.29 -9.55
C MET A 1 11.04 29.92 -8.44
N VAL A 2 11.06 28.70 -7.98
CA VAL A 2 10.30 28.28 -6.78
C VAL A 2 11.09 28.84 -5.60
N ASP A 3 10.45 29.65 -4.76
CA ASP A 3 11.03 30.21 -3.56
C ASP A 3 11.36 29.07 -2.58
N ASP A 4 12.63 28.70 -2.50
CA ASP A 4 13.17 27.62 -1.65
C ASP A 4 13.35 28.10 -0.17
N THR A 5 12.64 29.13 0.23
CA THR A 5 12.73 29.69 1.58
C THR A 5 11.69 29.12 2.55
N ALA A 6 10.74 28.32 2.08
CA ALA A 6 9.78 27.64 2.93
C ALA A 6 10.31 26.26 3.34
N ASN A 7 10.79 26.13 4.57
CA ASN A 7 11.22 24.85 5.20
C ASN A 7 10.02 23.92 5.45
N ARG A 8 9.28 23.59 4.39
CA ARG A 8 8.16 22.67 4.40
C ARG A 8 8.41 21.50 3.46
N PRO A 9 7.96 20.27 3.78
CA PRO A 9 8.16 19.10 2.95
C PRO A 9 7.48 19.26 1.58
N SER A 10 8.01 18.58 0.57
CA SER A 10 7.30 18.38 -0.70
C SER A 10 5.98 17.65 -0.46
N TRP A 11 5.08 17.68 -1.44
CA TRP A 11 3.80 16.97 -1.33
C TRP A 11 4.00 15.46 -1.16
N ASP A 12 4.97 14.86 -1.84
CA ASP A 12 5.25 13.44 -1.74
C ASP A 12 5.81 13.07 -0.35
N GLU A 13 6.75 13.85 0.18
CA GLU A 13 7.27 13.66 1.55
C GLU A 13 6.15 13.81 2.59
N TYR A 14 5.28 14.81 2.43
CA TYR A 14 4.14 15.04 3.32
C TYR A 14 3.18 13.85 3.32
N PHE A 15 2.78 13.37 2.13
CA PHE A 15 1.85 12.25 2.02
C PHE A 15 2.48 10.91 2.42
N LEU A 16 3.75 10.69 2.17
CA LEU A 16 4.46 9.50 2.68
C LEU A 16 4.55 9.51 4.20
N GLY A 17 4.78 10.67 4.83
CA GLY A 17 4.73 10.82 6.29
C GLY A 17 3.35 10.48 6.86
N LEU A 18 2.28 10.98 6.26
CA LEU A 18 0.90 10.65 6.67
C LEU A 18 0.57 9.17 6.44
N MET A 19 1.07 8.58 5.37
CA MET A 19 0.91 7.14 5.12
C MET A 19 1.59 6.30 6.21
N ASP A 20 2.78 6.69 6.66
CA ASP A 20 3.45 6.01 7.77
C ASP A 20 2.62 6.10 9.06
N GLU A 21 2.04 7.27 9.36
CA GLU A 21 1.15 7.45 10.54
C GLU A 21 -0.13 6.60 10.44
N VAL A 22 -0.73 6.51 9.25
CA VAL A 22 -1.87 5.60 9.02
C VAL A 22 -1.44 4.15 9.28
N GLY A 23 -0.25 3.75 8.85
CA GLY A 23 0.33 2.43 9.07
C GLY A 23 0.52 2.08 10.55
N ASN A 24 0.72 3.05 11.42
CA ASN A 24 0.83 2.84 12.87
C ASN A 24 -0.43 2.25 13.50
N ARG A 25 -1.59 2.36 12.84
CA ARG A 25 -2.85 1.72 13.24
C ARG A 25 -3.00 0.27 12.79
N ALA A 26 -2.05 -0.27 12.02
CA ALA A 26 -2.09 -1.66 11.58
C ALA A 26 -2.21 -2.62 12.77
N THR A 27 -3.08 -3.62 12.65
CA THR A 27 -3.34 -4.62 13.68
C THR A 27 -2.51 -5.90 13.50
N CYS A 28 -1.61 -5.89 12.51
CA CYS A 28 -0.60 -6.92 12.29
C CYS A 28 0.79 -6.26 12.34
N ASP A 29 1.64 -6.73 13.26
CA ASP A 29 2.96 -6.17 13.48
C ASP A 29 4.04 -6.71 12.50
N ARG A 30 3.66 -7.62 11.59
CA ARG A 30 4.54 -8.17 10.54
C ARG A 30 4.86 -7.19 9.42
N GLY A 31 4.80 -5.94 9.62
CA GLY A 31 5.15 -4.95 8.62
C GLY A 31 4.09 -3.85 8.53
N ARG A 32 3.73 -3.31 9.67
CA ARG A 32 2.78 -2.20 9.81
C ARG A 32 2.76 -1.30 8.60
N SER A 33 1.82 -1.51 7.70
CA SER A 33 1.70 -0.80 6.44
C SER A 33 0.44 0.04 6.41
N GLY A 34 0.60 1.27 5.96
CA GLY A 34 -0.47 2.18 5.63
C GLY A 34 -0.59 2.39 4.13
N CYS A 35 -1.72 2.94 3.73
CA CYS A 35 -1.98 3.38 2.38
C CYS A 35 -2.86 4.64 2.45
N ILE A 36 -2.54 5.63 1.65
CA ILE A 36 -3.41 6.78 1.43
C ILE A 36 -3.64 6.99 -0.06
N VAL A 37 -4.81 7.42 -0.42
CA VAL A 37 -5.16 7.79 -1.80
C VAL A 37 -5.46 9.27 -1.85
N VAL A 38 -4.82 9.97 -2.78
CA VAL A 38 -4.83 11.43 -2.88
C VAL A 38 -5.32 11.84 -4.26
N ARG A 39 -6.20 12.83 -4.31
CA ARG A 39 -6.61 13.51 -5.54
C ARG A 39 -6.69 15.01 -5.27
N ASP A 40 -6.16 15.81 -6.19
CA ASP A 40 -6.13 17.28 -6.08
C ASP A 40 -5.51 17.76 -4.75
N LYS A 41 -4.44 17.10 -4.30
CA LYS A 41 -3.74 17.36 -3.02
C LYS A 41 -4.63 17.18 -1.77
N GLN A 42 -5.72 16.41 -1.88
CA GLN A 42 -6.59 16.04 -0.77
C GLN A 42 -6.60 14.52 -0.61
N ILE A 43 -6.51 14.06 0.64
CA ILE A 43 -6.68 12.63 0.95
C ILE A 43 -8.16 12.29 0.77
N VAL A 44 -8.44 11.33 -0.11
CA VAL A 44 -9.81 10.86 -0.38
C VAL A 44 -10.16 9.59 0.39
N CYS A 45 -9.19 8.75 0.68
CA CYS A 45 -9.34 7.62 1.60
C CYS A 45 -7.99 7.15 2.16
N THR A 46 -8.05 6.35 3.21
CA THR A 46 -6.91 5.71 3.86
C THR A 46 -7.18 4.23 4.06
N GLY A 47 -6.13 3.46 4.28
CA GLY A 47 -6.20 2.07 4.68
C GLY A 47 -4.94 1.65 5.43
N TYR A 48 -5.06 0.64 6.28
CA TYR A 48 -3.94 0.01 6.96
C TYR A 48 -4.12 -1.51 6.97
N VAL A 49 -3.04 -2.24 7.19
CA VAL A 49 -3.11 -3.70 7.32
C VAL A 49 -3.93 -4.07 8.55
N GLY A 50 -5.00 -4.81 8.35
CA GLY A 50 -5.88 -5.19 9.44
C GLY A 50 -6.88 -6.27 9.04
N SER A 51 -7.46 -6.93 10.03
CA SER A 51 -8.51 -7.92 9.79
C SER A 51 -9.80 -7.26 9.31
N PRO A 52 -10.61 -7.94 8.49
CA PRO A 52 -11.95 -7.46 8.16
C PRO A 52 -12.79 -7.22 9.43
N PRO A 53 -13.76 -6.28 9.40
CA PRO A 53 -14.64 -6.04 10.52
C PRO A 53 -15.34 -7.31 11.02
N GLY A 54 -15.34 -7.51 12.34
CA GLY A 54 -15.94 -8.69 12.99
C GLY A 54 -15.01 -9.91 13.11
N PHE A 55 -13.79 -9.83 12.56
CA PHE A 55 -12.78 -10.88 12.72
C PHE A 55 -11.73 -10.49 13.76
N PRO A 56 -11.10 -11.46 14.45
CA PRO A 56 -10.05 -11.16 15.41
C PRO A 56 -8.81 -10.55 14.72
N HIS A 57 -8.14 -9.64 15.42
CA HIS A 57 -6.90 -9.03 14.96
C HIS A 57 -5.66 -9.86 15.34
N CYS A 58 -4.54 -9.65 14.64
CA CYS A 58 -3.28 -10.36 14.93
C CYS A 58 -2.74 -10.06 16.33
N ASP A 59 -2.88 -8.82 16.80
CA ASP A 59 -2.47 -8.39 18.15
C ASP A 59 -3.34 -9.00 19.27
N GLU A 60 -4.52 -9.52 18.93
CA GLU A 60 -5.43 -10.22 19.87
C GLU A 60 -5.26 -11.75 19.79
N ALA A 61 -5.28 -12.31 18.58
CA ALA A 61 -5.38 -13.76 18.33
C ALA A 61 -4.11 -14.40 17.73
N GLY A 62 -3.05 -13.60 17.52
CA GLY A 62 -1.84 -14.03 16.82
C GLY A 62 -2.00 -14.10 15.30
N HIS A 63 -0.90 -14.41 14.62
CA HIS A 63 -0.87 -14.49 13.16
C HIS A 63 -1.50 -15.80 12.66
N LEU A 64 -2.22 -15.73 11.54
CA LEU A 64 -2.68 -16.89 10.79
C LEU A 64 -1.72 -17.11 9.62
N MET A 65 -0.66 -17.90 9.84
CA MET A 65 0.39 -18.13 8.86
C MET A 65 -0.01 -19.23 7.87
N LYS A 66 0.13 -18.96 6.57
CA LYS A 66 -0.03 -19.94 5.50
C LYS A 66 1.07 -19.81 4.47
N GLY A 67 1.46 -20.93 3.84
CA GLY A 67 2.36 -20.94 2.69
C GLY A 67 1.68 -20.32 1.47
N VAL A 68 2.36 -19.39 0.84
CA VAL A 68 1.94 -18.72 -0.40
C VAL A 68 3.03 -18.94 -1.44
N ILE A 69 2.63 -19.29 -2.66
CA ILE A 69 3.56 -19.39 -3.78
C ILE A 69 3.80 -18.00 -4.33
N GLU A 70 5.06 -17.57 -4.32
CA GLU A 70 5.50 -16.30 -4.87
C GLU A 70 5.64 -16.35 -6.40
N GLU A 71 5.82 -15.18 -7.04
CA GLU A 71 5.97 -15.08 -8.50
C GLU A 71 7.18 -15.85 -9.07
N ASP A 72 8.22 -16.06 -8.25
CA ASP A 72 9.42 -16.85 -8.60
C ASP A 72 9.24 -18.37 -8.39
N GLY A 73 8.05 -18.81 -7.97
CA GLY A 73 7.71 -20.20 -7.70
C GLY A 73 8.14 -20.70 -6.31
N THR A 74 8.80 -19.87 -5.50
CA THR A 74 9.14 -20.23 -4.11
C THR A 74 7.93 -20.13 -3.19
N SER A 75 7.94 -20.90 -2.10
CA SER A 75 6.90 -20.82 -1.07
C SER A 75 7.40 -20.00 0.12
N ARG A 76 6.62 -19.02 0.54
CA ARG A 76 6.87 -18.21 1.74
C ARG A 76 5.67 -18.21 2.66
N MET A 77 5.95 -18.05 3.96
CA MET A 77 4.89 -17.95 4.96
C MET A 77 4.37 -16.52 5.02
N HIS A 78 3.07 -16.37 4.82
CA HIS A 78 2.36 -15.09 4.93
C HIS A 78 1.29 -15.14 6.01
N CYS A 79 1.07 -14.03 6.69
CA CYS A 79 -0.11 -13.87 7.56
C CYS A 79 -1.32 -13.56 6.66
N VAL A 80 -2.26 -14.50 6.62
CA VAL A 80 -3.48 -14.38 5.80
C VAL A 80 -4.71 -13.95 6.62
N ARG A 81 -4.51 -13.54 7.88
CA ARG A 81 -5.59 -13.02 8.73
C ARG A 81 -6.05 -11.63 8.30
N THR A 82 -5.14 -10.84 7.73
CA THR A 82 -5.36 -9.44 7.42
C THR A 82 -5.42 -9.18 5.93
N ILE A 83 -6.17 -8.16 5.54
CA ILE A 83 -6.11 -7.58 4.20
C ILE A 83 -4.98 -6.55 4.12
N HIS A 84 -4.45 -6.33 2.94
CA HIS A 84 -3.40 -5.35 2.71
C HIS A 84 -3.92 -3.92 2.85
N ALA A 85 -3.04 -2.98 3.13
CA ALA A 85 -3.40 -1.57 3.31
C ALA A 85 -4.09 -0.99 2.06
N GLU A 86 -3.62 -1.33 0.86
CA GLU A 86 -4.20 -0.92 -0.41
C GLU A 86 -5.61 -1.49 -0.60
N GLN A 87 -5.80 -2.78 -0.29
CA GLN A 87 -7.10 -3.43 -0.33
C GLN A 87 -8.07 -2.76 0.63
N ASN A 88 -7.61 -2.46 1.86
CA ASN A 88 -8.42 -1.77 2.86
C ASN A 88 -8.83 -0.38 2.36
N ALA A 89 -7.91 0.42 1.83
CA ALA A 89 -8.23 1.73 1.27
C ALA A 89 -9.30 1.65 0.15
N ILE A 90 -9.15 0.70 -0.77
CA ILE A 90 -10.10 0.48 -1.87
C ILE A 90 -11.47 0.04 -1.32
N CYS A 91 -11.49 -0.86 -0.33
CA CYS A 91 -12.74 -1.29 0.32
C CYS A 91 -13.43 -0.13 1.05
N GLN A 92 -12.68 0.73 1.74
CA GLN A 92 -13.23 1.93 2.38
C GLN A 92 -13.85 2.87 1.33
N ALA A 93 -13.15 3.11 0.23
CA ALA A 93 -13.69 3.93 -0.86
C ALA A 93 -14.97 3.32 -1.45
N ALA A 94 -14.99 2.01 -1.71
CA ALA A 94 -16.18 1.31 -2.21
C ALA A 94 -17.36 1.42 -1.22
N ARG A 95 -17.10 1.22 0.06
CA ARG A 95 -18.13 1.30 1.11
C ARG A 95 -18.76 2.67 1.23
N HIS A 96 -18.02 3.73 0.97
CA HIS A 96 -18.46 5.13 1.09
C HIS A 96 -18.80 5.77 -0.25
N GLY A 97 -18.80 5.03 -1.36
CA GLY A 97 -19.10 5.53 -2.67
C GLY A 97 -18.11 6.56 -3.21
N ILE A 98 -16.85 6.46 -2.82
CA ILE A 98 -15.77 7.37 -3.23
C ILE A 98 -15.08 6.83 -4.48
N SER A 99 -15.13 7.60 -5.58
CA SER A 99 -14.36 7.25 -6.78
C SER A 99 -12.87 7.50 -6.57
N LEU A 100 -12.04 6.51 -6.93
CA LEU A 100 -10.59 6.61 -6.90
C LEU A 100 -9.97 6.91 -8.27
N LYS A 101 -10.78 7.09 -9.29
CA LYS A 101 -10.32 7.36 -10.65
C LYS A 101 -9.46 8.63 -10.71
N GLY A 102 -8.32 8.54 -11.36
CA GLY A 102 -7.38 9.66 -11.54
C GLY A 102 -6.58 10.04 -10.29
N SER A 103 -6.64 9.23 -9.23
CA SER A 103 -5.91 9.48 -7.99
C SER A 103 -4.48 8.95 -8.01
N THR A 104 -3.68 9.43 -7.06
CA THR A 104 -2.36 8.89 -6.69
C THR A 104 -2.47 8.09 -5.41
N LEU A 105 -1.89 6.89 -5.38
CA LEU A 105 -1.83 6.03 -4.21
C LEU A 105 -0.42 6.08 -3.62
N TYR A 106 -0.32 6.31 -2.32
CA TYR A 106 0.92 6.24 -1.54
C TYR A 106 0.90 5.01 -0.65
N CYS A 107 1.94 4.20 -0.69
CA CYS A 107 2.07 2.97 0.09
C CYS A 107 3.49 2.76 0.61
N LYS A 108 3.63 1.89 1.61
CA LYS A 108 4.92 1.62 2.24
C LYS A 108 5.89 0.89 1.32
N MET A 109 5.39 -0.07 0.56
CA MET A 109 6.19 -0.83 -0.41
C MET A 109 5.40 -1.02 -1.71
N GLU A 110 6.10 -1.41 -2.77
CA GLU A 110 5.45 -1.75 -4.03
C GLU A 110 4.30 -2.73 -3.81
N PRO A 111 3.12 -2.47 -4.39
CA PRO A 111 1.97 -3.36 -4.23
C PRO A 111 2.25 -4.77 -4.74
N CYS A 112 1.66 -5.77 -4.09
CA CYS A 112 1.67 -7.12 -4.61
C CYS A 112 0.76 -7.22 -5.84
N ARG A 113 0.88 -8.34 -6.58
CA ARG A 113 0.10 -8.60 -7.80
C ARG A 113 -1.41 -8.39 -7.63
N VAL A 114 -1.99 -8.88 -6.53
CA VAL A 114 -3.43 -8.73 -6.26
C VAL A 114 -3.82 -7.27 -6.04
N CYS A 115 -3.03 -6.55 -5.23
CA CYS A 115 -3.24 -5.10 -5.03
C CYS A 115 -3.10 -4.33 -6.34
N ALA A 116 -2.13 -4.67 -7.19
CA ALA A 116 -1.94 -4.05 -8.50
C ALA A 116 -3.19 -4.19 -9.39
N MET A 117 -3.80 -5.39 -9.44
CA MET A 117 -5.04 -5.62 -10.19
C MET A 117 -6.19 -4.71 -9.70
N LEU A 118 -6.33 -4.56 -8.39
CA LEU A 118 -7.36 -3.70 -7.80
C LEU A 118 -7.09 -2.22 -8.09
N ILE A 119 -5.83 -1.78 -7.95
CA ILE A 119 -5.40 -0.40 -8.23
C ILE A 119 -5.72 -0.02 -9.69
N ILE A 120 -5.39 -0.90 -10.64
CA ILE A 120 -5.72 -0.71 -12.06
C ILE A 120 -7.24 -0.62 -12.25
N SER A 121 -7.99 -1.55 -11.64
CA SER A 121 -9.43 -1.67 -11.83
C SER A 121 -10.22 -0.47 -11.31
N VAL A 122 -9.76 0.20 -10.25
CA VAL A 122 -10.42 1.40 -9.70
C VAL A 122 -9.98 2.71 -10.36
N GLY A 123 -9.05 2.63 -11.34
CA GLY A 123 -8.64 3.78 -12.15
C GLY A 123 -7.63 4.72 -11.50
N ILE A 124 -6.85 4.25 -10.54
CA ILE A 124 -5.68 4.98 -10.01
C ILE A 124 -4.65 5.09 -11.13
N THR A 125 -4.02 6.26 -11.27
CA THR A 125 -3.10 6.56 -12.39
C THR A 125 -1.65 6.65 -11.98
N LYS A 126 -1.38 6.77 -10.68
CA LYS A 126 0.00 6.87 -10.15
C LYS A 126 0.10 6.16 -8.81
N VAL A 127 1.20 5.45 -8.60
CA VAL A 127 1.57 4.81 -7.34
C VAL A 127 2.93 5.31 -6.89
N ILE A 128 3.02 5.77 -5.66
CA ILE A 128 4.28 6.17 -5.01
C ILE A 128 4.50 5.23 -3.84
N ALA A 129 5.45 4.32 -4.00
CA ALA A 129 5.87 3.39 -2.97
C ALA A 129 7.13 3.91 -2.27
N LYS A 130 7.15 3.84 -0.93
CA LYS A 130 8.33 4.26 -0.18
C LYS A 130 9.51 3.33 -0.45
N LYS A 131 9.30 2.02 -0.48
CA LYS A 131 10.32 0.98 -0.65
C LYS A 131 9.95 -0.04 -1.71
N LYS A 132 10.92 -0.86 -2.09
CA LYS A 132 10.70 -2.02 -2.96
C LYS A 132 10.05 -3.19 -2.22
N TYR A 133 9.30 -3.98 -2.96
CA TYR A 133 8.80 -5.28 -2.53
C TYR A 133 9.54 -6.39 -3.29
N HIS A 134 9.92 -7.47 -2.61
CA HIS A 134 10.74 -8.54 -3.20
C HIS A 134 10.04 -9.27 -4.35
N ALA A 135 8.71 -9.35 -4.33
CA ALA A 135 7.87 -10.02 -5.32
C ALA A 135 7.00 -8.99 -6.08
N ALA A 136 7.62 -8.01 -6.74
CA ALA A 136 6.92 -6.93 -7.44
C ALA A 136 7.19 -6.89 -8.96
N GLN A 137 7.84 -7.92 -9.54
CA GLN A 137 8.15 -7.92 -10.97
C GLN A 137 6.86 -7.93 -11.82
N GLU A 138 5.92 -8.82 -11.51
CA GLU A 138 4.62 -8.86 -12.20
C GLU A 138 3.86 -7.55 -12.05
N THR A 139 3.89 -6.94 -10.85
CA THR A 139 3.26 -5.63 -10.60
C THR A 139 3.83 -4.53 -11.50
N ARG A 140 5.15 -4.48 -11.64
CA ARG A 140 5.81 -3.48 -12.52
C ARG A 140 5.40 -3.64 -13.97
N GLU A 141 5.33 -4.89 -14.44
CA GLU A 141 4.88 -5.21 -15.81
C GLU A 141 3.40 -4.84 -16.02
N MET A 142 2.54 -5.16 -15.05
CA MET A 142 1.12 -4.82 -15.10
C MET A 142 0.89 -3.30 -15.12
N PHE A 143 1.58 -2.55 -14.27
CA PHE A 143 1.48 -1.08 -14.24
C PHE A 143 1.99 -0.46 -15.54
N LYS A 144 3.11 -0.95 -16.06
CA LYS A 144 3.62 -0.51 -17.37
C LYS A 144 2.59 -0.77 -18.49
N HIS A 145 1.97 -1.94 -18.50
CA HIS A 145 0.95 -2.29 -19.49
C HIS A 145 -0.31 -1.42 -19.36
N ALA A 146 -0.73 -1.14 -18.12
CA ALA A 146 -1.90 -0.32 -17.83
C ALA A 146 -1.65 1.20 -17.91
N GLY A 147 -0.40 1.64 -18.14
CA GLY A 147 -0.04 3.05 -18.20
C GLY A 147 -0.05 3.75 -16.82
N ILE A 148 0.13 2.99 -15.74
CA ILE A 148 0.24 3.55 -14.39
C ILE A 148 1.70 3.92 -14.11
N GLU A 149 1.92 5.15 -13.67
CA GLU A 149 3.23 5.61 -13.22
C GLU A 149 3.55 5.01 -11.84
N LEU A 150 4.65 4.25 -11.74
CA LEU A 150 5.17 3.73 -10.48
C LEU A 150 6.47 4.45 -10.12
N VAL A 151 6.48 5.09 -8.96
CA VAL A 151 7.67 5.72 -8.36
C VAL A 151 8.03 4.97 -7.09
N VAL A 152 9.29 4.55 -6.96
CA VAL A 152 9.85 3.97 -5.74
C VAL A 152 10.88 4.96 -5.18
N VAL A 153 10.65 5.45 -3.97
CA VAL A 153 11.45 6.54 -3.39
C VAL A 153 12.78 6.05 -2.85
N GLU A 154 12.77 4.95 -2.11
CA GLU A 154 13.96 4.33 -1.53
C GLU A 154 14.29 3.05 -2.28
N ASP A 155 15.49 2.96 -2.86
CA ASP A 155 15.98 1.76 -3.56
C ASP A 155 16.39 0.65 -2.59
N VAL A 156 15.48 0.29 -1.68
CA VAL A 156 15.67 -0.72 -0.63
C VAL A 156 14.46 -1.63 -0.60
N VAL A 157 14.71 -2.95 -0.56
CA VAL A 157 13.65 -3.94 -0.37
C VAL A 157 13.22 -3.93 1.10
N GLU A 158 11.91 -3.79 1.34
CA GLU A 158 11.34 -3.89 2.68
C GLU A 158 11.56 -5.29 3.24
N GLN A 159 12.09 -5.36 4.44
CA GLN A 159 12.26 -6.60 5.18
C GLN A 159 11.37 -6.58 6.42
N TYR A 160 10.64 -7.65 6.64
CA TYR A 160 9.86 -7.82 7.85
C TYR A 160 10.75 -8.37 8.97
N GLU A 161 10.72 -7.78 10.15
CA GLU A 161 11.56 -8.17 11.28
C GLU A 161 11.30 -9.60 11.78
N ARG A 162 10.22 -10.24 11.34
CA ARG A 162 9.79 -11.59 11.76
C ARG A 162 9.27 -12.39 10.58
N GLN A 163 10.16 -12.75 9.66
CA GLN A 163 9.88 -13.73 8.60
C GLN A 163 10.24 -15.14 9.05
#